data_1cc458bb00e532deb98a6ec519e9ee3a
#
_entry.id   1cc458bb00e532deb98a6ec519e9ee3a
#
_cell.length_a   1.000
_cell.length_b   1.000
_cell.length_c   1.000
_cell.angle_alpha   90.00
_cell.angle_beta   90.00
_cell.angle_gamma   90.00
#
_symmetry.space_group_name_H-M   'P 1'
#
loop_
_entity.id
_entity.type
_entity.pdbx_description
1 polymer ?
#
loop_
_entity_poly.entity_id
_entity_poly.type
_entity_poly.pdbx_seq_one_letter_code
_entity_poly.pdbx_strand_id
1 'polypeptide(L)'
;METDKTIKGRRSVRRYQDRDIPDSVVKELLSLAIYAPSSMNGQPWYFIVVRAERTKEHLVQIKNKYCPAEKRDYKADFLRNAPVVVVVCVDKERSYEREIENGVLATANLMLAAYSRGLGSVYLSAYRTGEPGISQEVRRVLNIPQHIDPITIVPLGYPGEVPEPKILRPLEEMTSY
;
A
#
# COMPACT_ATOMS: atom_id res chain seq x y z
N MET A 1 0.63 13.88 -15.95
CA MET A 1 1.97 13.30 -16.13
C MET A 1 1.82 12.13 -17.09
N GLU A 2 2.73 11.95 -18.05
CA GLU A 2 2.68 10.83 -18.98
C GLU A 2 2.82 9.48 -18.26
N THR A 3 2.13 8.47 -18.76
CA THR A 3 2.08 7.14 -18.13
C THR A 3 3.47 6.54 -17.93
N ASP A 4 4.30 6.57 -18.96
CA ASP A 4 5.67 6.06 -18.90
C ASP A 4 6.51 6.74 -17.80
N LYS A 5 6.41 8.06 -17.71
CA LYS A 5 7.12 8.85 -16.69
C LYS A 5 6.66 8.47 -15.29
N THR A 6 5.36 8.21 -15.11
CA THR A 6 4.78 7.80 -13.83
C THR A 6 5.29 6.41 -13.43
N ILE A 7 5.23 5.44 -14.34
CA ILE A 7 5.67 4.06 -14.08
C ILE A 7 7.18 4.02 -13.80
N LYS A 8 7.98 4.68 -14.64
CA LYS A 8 9.45 4.70 -14.51
C LYS A 8 9.93 5.51 -13.30
N GLY A 9 9.23 6.58 -12.95
CA GLY A 9 9.64 7.53 -11.91
C GLY A 9 9.25 7.13 -10.49
N ARG A 10 8.14 6.39 -10.30
CA ARG A 10 7.70 6.01 -8.96
C ARG A 10 8.78 5.22 -8.20
N ARG A 11 9.02 5.60 -6.96
CA ARG A 11 9.92 4.93 -5.99
C ARG A 11 9.23 4.71 -4.66
N SER A 12 9.81 3.84 -3.85
CA SER A 12 9.43 3.69 -2.45
C SER A 12 9.98 4.83 -1.64
N VAL A 13 9.10 5.65 -1.06
CA VAL A 13 9.41 6.78 -0.19
C VAL A 13 9.07 6.41 1.24
N ARG A 14 10.02 6.65 2.17
CA ARG A 14 9.89 6.32 3.60
C ARG A 14 10.16 7.50 4.51
N ARG A 15 10.54 8.67 3.96
CA ARG A 15 10.62 9.94 4.69
C ARG A 15 9.60 10.89 4.11
N TYR A 16 8.81 11.49 4.96
CA TYR A 16 7.73 12.39 4.60
C TYR A 16 7.96 13.75 5.21
N GLN A 17 7.55 14.80 4.49
CA GLN A 17 7.49 16.14 5.01
C GLN A 17 6.36 16.24 6.05
N ASP A 18 6.52 17.11 7.04
CA ASP A 18 5.46 17.50 7.97
C ASP A 18 4.45 18.41 7.25
N ARG A 19 3.65 17.78 6.38
CA ARG A 19 2.65 18.44 5.55
C ARG A 19 1.46 17.50 5.35
N ASP A 20 0.29 17.96 5.72
CA ASP A 20 -0.94 17.16 5.57
C ASP A 20 -1.38 17.01 4.11
N ILE A 21 -2.15 15.95 3.85
CA ILE A 21 -2.79 15.69 2.56
C ILE A 21 -4.29 15.97 2.71
N PRO A 22 -4.87 16.91 1.95
CA PRO A 22 -6.31 17.18 2.00
C PRO A 22 -7.15 15.94 1.68
N ASP A 23 -8.30 15.80 2.34
CA ASP A 23 -9.23 14.69 2.09
C ASP A 23 -9.70 14.60 0.64
N SER A 24 -9.82 15.74 -0.06
CA SER A 24 -10.15 15.78 -1.48
C SER A 24 -9.10 15.06 -2.33
N VAL A 25 -7.81 15.25 -2.00
CA VAL A 25 -6.71 14.56 -2.69
C VAL A 25 -6.75 13.06 -2.40
N VAL A 26 -6.96 12.68 -1.13
CA VAL A 26 -7.07 11.25 -0.78
C VAL A 26 -8.23 10.60 -1.54
N LYS A 27 -9.41 11.24 -1.58
CA LYS A 27 -10.58 10.76 -2.34
C LYS A 27 -10.27 10.61 -3.83
N GLU A 28 -9.55 11.57 -4.42
CA GLU A 28 -9.12 11.48 -5.82
C GLU A 28 -8.19 10.27 -6.05
N LEU A 29 -7.23 10.03 -5.16
CA LEU A 29 -6.35 8.87 -5.27
C LEU A 29 -7.12 7.55 -5.20
N LEU A 30 -8.06 7.45 -4.27
CA LEU A 30 -8.90 6.25 -4.13
C LEU A 30 -9.82 6.05 -5.34
N SER A 31 -10.37 7.13 -5.91
CA SER A 31 -11.18 7.05 -7.14
C SER A 31 -10.39 6.55 -8.34
N LEU A 32 -9.07 6.75 -8.38
CA LEU A 32 -8.19 6.18 -9.41
C LEU A 32 -7.79 4.74 -9.08
N ALA A 33 -7.65 4.40 -7.82
CA ALA A 33 -7.32 3.04 -7.40
C ALA A 33 -8.38 2.02 -7.84
N ILE A 34 -9.66 2.37 -7.79
CA ILE A 34 -10.78 1.51 -8.20
C ILE A 34 -10.87 1.25 -9.71
N TYR A 35 -10.05 1.89 -10.53
CA TYR A 35 -9.91 1.54 -11.96
C TYR A 35 -8.96 0.36 -12.22
N ALA A 36 -8.46 -0.27 -11.17
CA ALA A 36 -7.73 -1.52 -11.31
C ALA A 36 -8.62 -2.60 -11.92
N PRO A 37 -8.08 -3.55 -12.70
CA PRO A 37 -8.84 -4.73 -13.06
C PRO A 37 -9.13 -5.60 -11.82
N SER A 38 -10.25 -6.29 -11.82
CA SER A 38 -10.62 -7.26 -10.78
C SER A 38 -11.23 -8.52 -11.36
N SER A 39 -11.07 -9.64 -10.67
CA SER A 39 -11.65 -10.91 -11.07
C SER A 39 -13.15 -10.78 -11.30
N MET A 40 -13.62 -11.22 -12.48
CA MET A 40 -15.04 -11.15 -12.88
C MET A 40 -15.69 -9.77 -12.70
N ASN A 41 -14.89 -8.69 -12.72
CA ASN A 41 -15.33 -7.34 -12.41
C ASN A 41 -16.03 -7.21 -11.04
N GLY A 42 -15.59 -8.01 -10.07
CA GLY A 42 -16.18 -8.06 -8.73
C GLY A 42 -15.99 -6.79 -7.91
N GLN A 43 -14.99 -5.95 -8.25
CA GLN A 43 -14.73 -4.67 -7.62
C GLN A 43 -14.72 -4.77 -6.08
N PRO A 44 -13.90 -5.65 -5.50
CA PRO A 44 -13.99 -6.05 -4.09
C PRO A 44 -13.32 -5.05 -3.14
N TRP A 45 -12.81 -3.94 -3.62
CA TRP A 45 -11.95 -3.05 -2.84
C TRP A 45 -12.69 -2.36 -1.70
N TYR A 46 -12.04 -2.32 -0.56
CA TYR A 46 -12.44 -1.59 0.63
C TYR A 46 -11.23 -0.86 1.19
N PHE A 47 -11.29 0.46 1.28
CA PHE A 47 -10.17 1.28 1.72
C PHE A 47 -10.41 1.85 3.10
N ILE A 48 -9.42 1.72 3.98
CA ILE A 48 -9.44 2.34 5.31
C ILE A 48 -8.37 3.43 5.33
N VAL A 49 -8.81 4.67 5.53
CA VAL A 49 -7.93 5.83 5.63
C VAL A 49 -7.61 6.09 7.09
N VAL A 50 -6.34 5.97 7.46
CA VAL A 50 -5.83 6.11 8.82
C VAL A 50 -5.03 7.40 8.93
N ARG A 51 -5.48 8.31 9.83
CA ARG A 51 -4.77 9.53 10.20
C ARG A 51 -4.37 9.53 11.68
N ALA A 52 -5.15 8.86 12.54
CA ALA A 52 -4.94 8.84 13.98
C ALA A 52 -3.56 8.26 14.34
N GLU A 53 -2.77 9.02 15.06
CA GLU A 53 -1.40 8.64 15.48
C GLU A 53 -1.36 7.31 16.24
N ARG A 54 -2.31 7.11 17.17
CA ARG A 54 -2.40 5.85 17.91
C ARG A 54 -2.62 4.64 17.01
N THR A 55 -3.42 4.79 15.97
CA THR A 55 -3.68 3.70 15.03
C THR A 55 -2.45 3.43 14.15
N LYS A 56 -1.77 4.48 13.69
CA LYS A 56 -0.50 4.36 12.96
C LYS A 56 0.55 3.65 13.80
N GLU A 57 0.65 3.99 15.10
CA GLU A 57 1.57 3.33 16.04
C GLU A 57 1.29 1.82 16.16
N HIS A 58 0.03 1.41 16.27
CA HIS A 58 -0.32 -0.02 16.26
C HIS A 58 0.09 -0.71 14.97
N LEU A 59 -0.09 -0.06 13.81
CA LEU A 59 0.36 -0.62 12.53
C LEU A 59 1.89 -0.76 12.47
N VAL A 60 2.65 0.19 13.03
CA VAL A 60 4.11 0.09 13.18
C VAL A 60 4.49 -1.14 14.00
N GLN A 61 3.87 -1.30 15.18
CA GLN A 61 4.16 -2.43 16.07
C GLN A 61 3.88 -3.77 15.39
N ILE A 62 2.75 -3.89 14.69
CA ILE A 62 2.41 -5.09 13.92
C ILE A 62 3.47 -5.34 12.84
N LYS A 63 3.83 -4.34 12.03
CA LYS A 63 4.80 -4.50 10.96
C LYS A 63 6.18 -4.88 11.48
N ASN A 64 6.62 -4.30 12.59
CA ASN A 64 7.91 -4.62 13.21
C ASN A 64 7.91 -6.01 13.84
N LYS A 65 6.80 -6.43 14.47
CA LYS A 65 6.63 -7.78 15.06
C LYS A 65 6.74 -8.89 14.01
N TYR A 66 6.12 -8.68 12.85
CA TYR A 66 6.10 -9.67 11.75
C TYR A 66 7.20 -9.43 10.70
N CYS A 67 8.23 -8.65 11.02
CA CYS A 67 9.37 -8.49 10.14
C CYS A 67 10.15 -9.82 10.05
N PRO A 68 10.48 -10.31 8.84
CA PRO A 68 11.31 -11.51 8.68
C PRO A 68 12.64 -11.39 9.41
N ALA A 69 13.13 -12.51 9.96
CA ALA A 69 14.37 -12.54 10.73
C ALA A 69 15.58 -12.03 9.92
N GLU A 70 15.59 -12.32 8.62
CA GLU A 70 16.63 -11.89 7.68
C GLU A 70 16.63 -10.38 7.40
N LYS A 71 15.56 -9.69 7.80
CA LYS A 71 15.36 -8.25 7.60
C LYS A 71 15.19 -7.50 8.92
N ARG A 72 15.79 -7.98 10.01
CA ARG A 72 15.60 -7.39 11.36
C ARG A 72 15.98 -5.91 11.46
N ASP A 73 16.89 -5.44 10.61
CA ASP A 73 17.26 -4.01 10.53
C ASP A 73 16.20 -3.15 9.83
N TYR A 74 15.27 -3.77 9.11
CA TYR A 74 14.17 -3.05 8.50
C TYR A 74 13.07 -2.78 9.52
N LYS A 75 12.81 -1.51 9.78
CA LYS A 75 11.73 -1.05 10.65
C LYS A 75 10.70 -0.27 9.85
N ALA A 76 9.43 -0.45 10.19
CA ALA A 76 8.32 0.27 9.58
C ALA A 76 7.98 1.57 10.33
N ASP A 77 8.92 2.12 11.10
CA ASP A 77 8.74 3.30 11.95
C ASP A 77 8.30 4.53 11.16
N PHE A 78 8.65 4.62 9.89
CA PHE A 78 8.23 5.69 8.97
C PHE A 78 6.70 5.81 8.80
N LEU A 79 5.93 4.78 9.15
CA LEU A 79 4.46 4.86 9.16
C LEU A 79 3.93 5.94 10.12
N ARG A 80 4.64 6.21 11.22
CA ARG A 80 4.27 7.27 12.18
C ARG A 80 4.22 8.63 11.52
N ASN A 81 5.21 8.90 10.66
CA ASN A 81 5.45 10.21 10.06
C ASN A 81 4.64 10.43 8.76
N ALA A 82 3.98 9.41 8.25
CA ALA A 82 3.11 9.57 7.10
C ALA A 82 1.82 10.31 7.53
N PRO A 83 1.45 11.43 6.89
CA PRO A 83 0.22 12.14 7.22
C PRO A 83 -1.04 11.29 7.01
N VAL A 84 -0.99 10.37 6.07
CA VAL A 84 -2.08 9.42 5.77
C VAL A 84 -1.50 8.03 5.56
N VAL A 85 -2.19 7.02 6.10
CA VAL A 85 -1.94 5.61 5.75
C VAL A 85 -3.23 5.04 5.19
N VAL A 86 -3.18 4.47 4.00
CA VAL A 86 -4.31 3.75 3.39
C VAL A 86 -4.09 2.26 3.57
N VAL A 87 -5.03 1.58 4.21
CA VAL A 87 -5.06 0.12 4.22
C VAL A 87 -6.01 -0.34 3.12
N VAL A 88 -5.45 -1.00 2.11
CA VAL A 88 -6.23 -1.57 1.00
C VAL A 88 -6.68 -2.96 1.43
N CYS A 89 -7.98 -3.12 1.48
CA CYS A 89 -8.65 -4.37 1.83
C CYS A 89 -9.52 -4.83 0.66
N VAL A 90 -9.95 -6.08 0.73
CA VAL A 90 -10.85 -6.67 -0.26
C VAL A 90 -11.96 -7.47 0.43
N ASP A 91 -13.14 -7.40 -0.14
CA ASP A 91 -14.28 -8.22 0.20
C ASP A 91 -14.10 -9.61 -0.42
N LYS A 92 -14.02 -10.63 0.41
CA LYS A 92 -13.84 -12.04 -0.02
C LYS A 92 -14.98 -12.55 -0.89
N GLU A 93 -16.21 -12.16 -0.57
CA GLU A 93 -17.41 -12.59 -1.30
C GLU A 93 -17.43 -12.09 -2.74
N ARG A 94 -16.72 -10.98 -3.01
CA ARG A 94 -16.60 -10.34 -4.33
C ARG A 94 -15.26 -10.59 -5.02
N SER A 95 -14.33 -11.29 -4.36
CA SER A 95 -12.94 -11.46 -4.82
C SER A 95 -12.75 -12.65 -5.76
N TYR A 96 -13.69 -13.60 -5.79
CA TYR A 96 -13.58 -14.82 -6.61
C TYR A 96 -12.24 -15.55 -6.37
N GLU A 97 -11.89 -15.73 -5.08
CA GLU A 97 -10.63 -16.39 -4.65
C GLU A 97 -9.35 -15.71 -5.19
N ARG A 98 -9.41 -14.40 -5.42
CA ARG A 98 -8.29 -13.58 -5.91
C ARG A 98 -8.09 -12.33 -5.05
N GLU A 99 -8.18 -12.51 -3.72
CA GLU A 99 -8.09 -11.42 -2.75
C GLU A 99 -6.79 -10.63 -2.89
N ILE A 100 -5.68 -11.39 -2.99
CA ILE A 100 -4.34 -10.79 -3.04
C ILE A 100 -4.15 -10.03 -4.35
N GLU A 101 -4.47 -10.67 -5.47
CA GLU A 101 -4.31 -10.07 -6.81
C GLU A 101 -5.16 -8.80 -6.94
N ASN A 102 -6.42 -8.87 -6.56
CA ASN A 102 -7.34 -7.72 -6.60
C ASN A 102 -6.82 -6.56 -5.73
N GLY A 103 -6.36 -6.85 -4.52
CA GLY A 103 -5.84 -5.82 -3.61
C GLY A 103 -4.52 -5.22 -4.08
N VAL A 104 -3.62 -6.04 -4.63
CA VAL A 104 -2.31 -5.59 -5.14
C VAL A 104 -2.48 -4.71 -6.38
N LEU A 105 -3.39 -5.06 -7.30
CA LEU A 105 -3.67 -4.24 -8.49
C LEU A 105 -4.22 -2.86 -8.12
N ALA A 106 -5.18 -2.78 -7.19
CA ALA A 106 -5.67 -1.50 -6.69
C ALA A 106 -4.57 -0.70 -5.96
N THR A 107 -3.70 -1.39 -5.21
CA THR A 107 -2.54 -0.76 -4.57
C THR A 107 -1.57 -0.17 -5.58
N ALA A 108 -1.31 -0.86 -6.68
CA ALA A 108 -0.45 -0.36 -7.75
C ALA A 108 -1.00 0.93 -8.35
N ASN A 109 -2.31 0.96 -8.69
CA ASN A 109 -2.97 2.16 -9.18
C ASN A 109 -2.92 3.31 -8.17
N LEU A 110 -3.20 3.04 -6.88
CA LEU A 110 -3.09 4.03 -5.80
C LEU A 110 -1.70 4.67 -5.74
N MET A 111 -0.65 3.85 -5.81
CA MET A 111 0.74 4.33 -5.73
C MET A 111 1.16 5.12 -6.97
N LEU A 112 0.71 4.74 -8.16
CA LEU A 112 0.94 5.49 -9.40
C LEU A 112 0.19 6.83 -9.38
N ALA A 113 -1.07 6.82 -8.94
CA ALA A 113 -1.87 8.03 -8.76
C ALA A 113 -1.21 8.98 -7.75
N ALA A 114 -0.73 8.49 -6.61
CA ALA A 114 0.00 9.28 -5.62
C ALA A 114 1.25 9.93 -6.25
N TYR A 115 2.08 9.16 -6.94
CA TYR A 115 3.27 9.69 -7.60
C TYR A 115 2.93 10.77 -8.64
N SER A 116 1.89 10.59 -9.44
CA SER A 116 1.46 11.58 -10.44
C SER A 116 1.00 12.91 -9.84
N ARG A 117 0.68 12.96 -8.53
CA ARG A 117 0.34 14.15 -7.74
C ARG A 117 1.50 14.66 -6.89
N GLY A 118 2.72 14.16 -7.11
CA GLY A 118 3.90 14.55 -6.33
C GLY A 118 3.95 13.97 -4.92
N LEU A 119 3.14 12.94 -4.63
CA LEU A 119 3.17 12.24 -3.35
C LEU A 119 4.09 11.02 -3.40
N GLY A 120 4.74 10.75 -2.28
CA GLY A 120 5.50 9.54 -2.04
C GLY A 120 4.66 8.46 -1.39
N SER A 121 5.00 7.21 -1.67
CA SER A 121 4.36 6.03 -1.07
C SER A 121 5.32 4.85 -1.03
N VAL A 122 5.02 3.87 -0.18
CA VAL A 122 5.68 2.57 -0.20
C VAL A 122 4.67 1.45 0.02
N TYR A 123 4.88 0.34 -0.66
CA TYR A 123 4.09 -0.88 -0.49
C TYR A 123 4.53 -1.64 0.76
N LEU A 124 3.60 -1.93 1.67
CA LEU A 124 3.78 -2.88 2.76
C LEU A 124 2.67 -3.93 2.69
N SER A 125 3.03 -5.21 2.76
CA SER A 125 2.05 -6.29 2.84
C SER A 125 1.35 -6.27 4.21
N ALA A 126 0.03 -6.44 4.23
CA ALA A 126 -0.77 -6.70 5.44
C ALA A 126 -1.08 -8.18 5.63
N TYR A 127 -0.48 -9.05 4.82
CA TYR A 127 -0.63 -10.51 4.87
C TYR A 127 0.73 -11.21 4.70
N ARG A 128 0.78 -12.48 5.07
CA ARG A 128 1.86 -13.40 4.73
C ARG A 128 1.23 -14.78 4.49
N THR A 129 1.58 -15.40 3.37
CA THR A 129 1.11 -16.74 3.03
C THR A 129 1.56 -17.72 4.13
N GLY A 130 0.63 -18.51 4.65
CA GLY A 130 0.90 -19.46 5.73
C GLY A 130 0.96 -18.88 7.15
N GLU A 131 0.98 -17.54 7.30
CA GLU A 131 1.01 -16.86 8.60
C GLU A 131 -0.13 -15.83 8.71
N PRO A 132 -1.32 -16.22 9.16
CA PRO A 132 -2.47 -15.29 9.21
C PRO A 132 -2.36 -14.21 10.30
N GLY A 133 -1.37 -14.28 11.19
CA GLY A 133 -1.27 -13.40 12.34
C GLY A 133 -1.23 -11.91 12.01
N ILE A 134 -0.50 -11.52 10.96
CA ILE A 134 -0.42 -10.11 10.57
C ILE A 134 -1.78 -9.55 10.13
N SER A 135 -2.50 -10.26 9.27
CA SER A 135 -3.82 -9.82 8.79
C SER A 135 -4.85 -9.83 9.91
N GLN A 136 -4.79 -10.79 10.83
CA GLN A 136 -5.66 -10.85 12.01
C GLN A 136 -5.43 -9.67 12.97
N GLU A 137 -4.18 -9.29 13.23
CA GLU A 137 -3.88 -8.14 14.09
C GLU A 137 -4.27 -6.82 13.43
N VAL A 138 -4.00 -6.65 12.13
CA VAL A 138 -4.46 -5.47 11.37
C VAL A 138 -5.99 -5.37 11.41
N ARG A 139 -6.69 -6.50 11.18
CA ARG A 139 -8.15 -6.57 11.27
C ARG A 139 -8.65 -6.10 12.64
N ARG A 140 -8.06 -6.61 13.72
CA ARG A 140 -8.45 -6.27 15.08
C ARG A 140 -8.26 -4.78 15.39
N VAL A 141 -7.11 -4.22 15.01
CA VAL A 141 -6.78 -2.80 15.27
C VAL A 141 -7.70 -1.84 14.52
N LEU A 142 -8.11 -2.23 13.31
CA LEU A 142 -8.96 -1.40 12.45
C LEU A 142 -10.44 -1.77 12.48
N ASN A 143 -10.86 -2.72 13.34
CA ASN A 143 -12.22 -3.24 13.42
C ASN A 143 -12.79 -3.70 12.07
N ILE A 144 -11.96 -4.39 11.27
CA ILE A 144 -12.34 -4.86 9.95
C ILE A 144 -13.30 -6.05 10.05
N PRO A 145 -14.45 -6.05 9.35
CA PRO A 145 -15.37 -7.18 9.32
C PRO A 145 -14.72 -8.48 8.82
N GLN A 146 -15.26 -9.63 9.21
CA GLN A 146 -14.69 -10.95 8.89
C GLN A 146 -14.61 -11.26 7.38
N HIS A 147 -15.54 -10.73 6.59
CA HIS A 147 -15.57 -10.94 5.14
C HIS A 147 -14.61 -10.02 4.39
N ILE A 148 -14.00 -9.02 5.05
CA ILE A 148 -13.04 -8.09 4.45
C ILE A 148 -11.62 -8.48 4.86
N ASP A 149 -10.71 -8.68 3.93
CA ASP A 149 -9.30 -9.00 4.20
C ASP A 149 -8.36 -7.82 3.93
N PRO A 150 -7.50 -7.44 4.90
CA PRO A 150 -6.47 -6.44 4.66
C PRO A 150 -5.35 -7.03 3.81
N ILE A 151 -5.00 -6.36 2.70
CA ILE A 151 -3.99 -6.82 1.73
C ILE A 151 -2.72 -6.00 1.82
N THR A 152 -2.84 -4.66 1.80
CA THR A 152 -1.67 -3.78 1.87
C THR A 152 -1.85 -2.61 2.82
N ILE A 153 -0.73 -2.09 3.30
CA ILE A 153 -0.64 -0.86 4.10
C ILE A 153 0.21 0.12 3.29
N VAL A 154 -0.36 1.23 2.89
CA VAL A 154 0.28 2.22 2.01
C VAL A 154 0.34 3.57 2.71
N PRO A 155 1.48 3.95 3.29
CA PRO A 155 1.69 5.31 3.75
C PRO A 155 1.79 6.26 2.56
N LEU A 156 1.22 7.44 2.69
CA LEU A 156 1.18 8.52 1.72
C LEU A 156 1.66 9.82 2.38
N GLY A 157 2.48 10.59 1.69
CA GLY A 157 2.96 11.89 2.15
C GLY A 157 3.75 12.62 1.07
N TYR A 158 3.98 13.91 1.25
CA TYR A 158 4.94 14.63 0.39
C TYR A 158 6.35 14.10 0.68
N PRO A 159 7.15 13.76 -0.36
CA PRO A 159 8.48 13.19 -0.17
C PRO A 159 9.39 14.12 0.64
N GLY A 160 9.99 13.61 1.71
CA GLY A 160 11.06 14.25 2.48
C GLY A 160 12.44 13.70 2.13
N GLU A 161 12.53 12.94 1.04
CA GLU A 161 13.77 12.36 0.52
C GLU A 161 13.72 12.29 -1.01
N VAL A 162 14.88 12.21 -1.62
CA VAL A 162 15.03 11.85 -3.04
C VAL A 162 15.50 10.40 -3.09
N PRO A 163 14.64 9.46 -3.49
CA PRO A 163 15.02 8.05 -3.54
C PRO A 163 16.09 7.79 -4.60
N GLU A 164 16.99 6.84 -4.32
CA GLU A 164 17.99 6.39 -5.26
C GLU A 164 17.38 5.85 -6.57
N PRO A 165 18.09 6.00 -7.69
CA PRO A 165 17.66 5.42 -8.96
C PRO A 165 17.38 3.90 -8.83
N LYS A 166 16.38 3.41 -9.57
CA LYS A 166 16.07 1.97 -9.57
C LYS A 166 17.10 1.22 -10.39
N ILE A 167 17.79 0.28 -9.76
CA ILE A 167 18.64 -0.69 -10.46
C ILE A 167 17.71 -1.76 -11.03
N LEU A 168 17.75 -1.96 -12.33
CA LEU A 168 16.96 -2.96 -13.04
C LEU A 168 17.88 -4.09 -13.52
N ARG A 169 17.36 -5.30 -13.51
CA ARG A 169 17.97 -6.40 -14.27
C ARG A 169 17.77 -6.14 -15.76
N PRO A 170 18.67 -6.59 -16.63
CA PRO A 170 18.48 -6.56 -18.06
C PRO A 170 17.17 -7.25 -18.49
N LEU A 171 16.47 -6.67 -19.46
CA LEU A 171 15.18 -7.23 -19.90
C LEU A 171 15.34 -8.63 -20.50
N GLU A 172 16.47 -8.88 -21.15
CA GLU A 172 16.84 -10.14 -21.79
C GLU A 172 16.91 -11.30 -20.80
N GLU A 173 17.24 -11.03 -19.53
CA GLU A 173 17.25 -12.03 -18.46
C GLU A 173 15.84 -12.39 -17.94
N MET A 174 14.82 -11.64 -18.34
CA MET A 174 13.46 -11.75 -17.84
C MET A 174 12.44 -12.06 -18.93
N THR A 175 12.91 -12.26 -20.18
CA THR A 175 12.05 -12.55 -21.35
C THR A 175 12.53 -13.80 -22.07
N SER A 176 11.57 -14.55 -22.64
CA SER A 176 11.81 -15.66 -23.55
C SER A 176 10.87 -15.52 -24.76
N TYR A 177 11.39 -15.76 -25.97
CA TYR A 177 10.65 -15.68 -27.23
C TYR A 177 10.61 -17.04 -27.93
#